data_1617726f63e55d7698943c0c45ed93b4
#
_entry.id   1617726f63e55d7698943c0c45ed93b4
#
_cell.length_a   1.000
_cell.length_b   1.000
_cell.length_c   1.000
_cell.angle_alpha   90.00
_cell.angle_beta   90.00
_cell.angle_gamma   90.00
#
_symmetry.space_group_name_H-M   'P 1'
#
loop_
_entity.id
_entity.type
_entity.pdbx_description
1 polymer ?
#
loop_
_entity_poly.entity_id
_entity_poly.type
_entity_poly.pdbx_seq_one_letter_code
_entity_poly.pdbx_strand_id
1 'polypeptide(L)'
;LKQRYPDKFIWVELGLQTIHEKTASFIRRGYLLSCFEDAVTALHRLQIPVITHVILGLPGETASMQLQTISYLDTQPIWGIKLQLLHILKDTDLGLLYENEPYRYHSYETLEDYVSMVILCLEHLRPDIVVHRLTGDAPKELLLSPMWSLDKRKVLNTLHHEMKIHETYQGRLYAGSIDTL
;
A
#
# COMPACT_ATOMS: atom_id res chain seq x y z
N LEU A 1 -20.08 -11.35 15.05
CA LEU A 1 -19.80 -9.96 15.48
C LEU A 1 -20.93 -9.03 15.03
N LYS A 2 -21.24 -8.94 13.73
CA LYS A 2 -22.26 -8.04 13.18
C LYS A 2 -23.66 -8.27 13.81
N GLN A 3 -24.08 -9.52 13.98
CA GLN A 3 -25.34 -9.85 14.66
C GLN A 3 -25.34 -9.46 16.15
N ARG A 4 -24.19 -9.54 16.82
CA ARG A 4 -24.04 -9.20 18.24
C ARG A 4 -23.96 -7.69 18.48
N TYR A 5 -23.53 -6.93 17.49
CA TYR A 5 -23.31 -5.48 17.57
C TYR A 5 -23.89 -4.78 16.33
N PRO A 6 -25.23 -4.77 16.18
CA PRO A 6 -25.90 -4.29 14.96
C PRO A 6 -25.66 -2.78 14.71
N ASP A 7 -25.49 -2.01 15.79
CA ASP A 7 -25.31 -0.55 15.73
C ASP A 7 -23.83 -0.12 15.53
N LYS A 8 -22.90 -1.10 15.37
CA LYS A 8 -21.49 -0.81 15.16
C LYS A 8 -21.10 -0.96 13.69
N PHE A 9 -20.40 0.01 13.17
CA PHE A 9 -19.72 -0.12 11.89
C PHE A 9 -18.44 -0.93 12.09
N ILE A 10 -18.37 -2.10 11.46
CA ILE A 10 -17.24 -3.03 11.59
C ILE A 10 -16.62 -3.19 10.21
N TRP A 11 -15.28 -3.03 10.13
CA TRP A 11 -14.48 -3.37 8.97
C TRP A 11 -13.32 -4.27 9.37
N VAL A 12 -12.68 -4.90 8.40
CA VAL A 12 -11.50 -5.74 8.60
C VAL A 12 -10.35 -5.17 7.77
N GLU A 13 -9.17 -5.13 8.36
CA GLU A 13 -7.93 -4.74 7.68
C GLU A 13 -7.13 -5.99 7.31
N LEU A 14 -6.81 -6.15 6.03
CA LEU A 14 -6.06 -7.29 5.50
C LEU A 14 -4.74 -6.83 4.89
N GLY A 15 -3.66 -7.53 5.21
CA GLY A 15 -2.35 -7.29 4.65
C GLY A 15 -2.16 -8.02 3.34
N LEU A 16 -2.34 -7.39 2.18
CA LEU A 16 -1.91 -7.93 0.89
C LEU A 16 -0.41 -7.75 0.69
N GLN A 17 0.08 -6.57 1.01
CA GLN A 17 1.44 -6.05 0.82
C GLN A 17 1.81 -5.90 -0.65
N THR A 18 1.76 -6.98 -1.43
CA THR A 18 2.02 -7.08 -2.87
C THR A 18 1.32 -8.31 -3.45
N ILE A 19 1.04 -8.31 -4.75
CA ILE A 19 0.55 -9.49 -5.48
C ILE A 19 1.69 -10.42 -5.94
N HIS A 20 2.93 -9.94 -5.93
CA HIS A 20 4.08 -10.66 -6.46
C HIS A 20 4.57 -11.70 -5.46
N GLU A 21 4.30 -12.98 -5.71
CA GLU A 21 4.59 -14.09 -4.79
C GLU A 21 6.07 -14.21 -4.43
N LYS A 22 6.99 -13.86 -5.35
CA LYS A 22 8.42 -13.83 -5.06
C LYS A 22 8.75 -12.79 -3.97
N THR A 23 8.19 -11.58 -4.09
CA THR A 23 8.33 -10.51 -3.10
C THR A 23 7.63 -10.88 -1.81
N ALA A 24 6.39 -11.39 -1.89
CA ALA A 24 5.60 -11.84 -0.74
C ALA A 24 6.34 -12.92 0.07
N SER A 25 6.99 -13.87 -0.60
CA SER A 25 7.84 -14.89 0.03
C SER A 25 9.08 -14.28 0.66
N PHE A 26 9.74 -13.34 -0.02
CA PHE A 26 10.92 -12.64 0.51
C PHE A 26 10.61 -11.88 1.82
N ILE A 27 9.49 -11.14 1.85
CA ILE A 27 9.05 -10.41 3.06
C ILE A 27 8.37 -11.32 4.09
N ARG A 28 8.30 -12.62 3.83
CA ARG A 28 7.66 -13.62 4.70
C ARG A 28 6.20 -13.30 5.03
N ARG A 29 5.41 -12.92 4.03
CA ARG A 29 3.98 -12.67 4.20
C ARG A 29 3.24 -13.84 4.86
N GLY A 30 3.71 -15.08 4.66
CA GLY A 30 3.23 -16.27 5.38
C GLY A 30 1.97 -16.92 4.80
N TYR A 31 1.40 -16.40 3.71
CA TYR A 31 0.25 -16.97 3.00
C TYR A 31 0.29 -16.59 1.51
N LEU A 32 -0.41 -17.37 0.69
CA LEU A 32 -0.53 -17.18 -0.75
C LEU A 32 -1.57 -16.09 -1.08
N LEU A 33 -1.49 -15.54 -2.28
CA LEU A 33 -2.46 -14.56 -2.78
C LEU A 33 -3.90 -15.08 -2.70
N SER A 34 -4.12 -16.35 -3.02
CA SER A 34 -5.43 -17.00 -2.95
C SER A 34 -6.07 -16.93 -1.55
N CYS A 35 -5.27 -16.99 -0.49
CA CYS A 35 -5.78 -16.84 0.88
C CYS A 35 -6.35 -15.43 1.13
N PHE A 36 -5.72 -14.39 0.55
CA PHE A 36 -6.25 -13.02 0.58
C PHE A 36 -7.57 -12.94 -0.22
N GLU A 37 -7.63 -13.51 -1.42
CA GLU A 37 -8.82 -13.54 -2.28
C GLU A 37 -10.00 -14.22 -1.60
N ASP A 38 -9.77 -15.38 -0.98
CA ASP A 38 -10.78 -16.12 -0.22
C ASP A 38 -11.30 -15.29 0.96
N ALA A 39 -10.40 -14.62 1.69
CA ALA A 39 -10.77 -13.77 2.82
C ALA A 39 -11.61 -12.56 2.39
N VAL A 40 -11.20 -11.86 1.34
CA VAL A 40 -11.95 -10.71 0.77
C VAL A 40 -13.32 -11.16 0.31
N THR A 41 -13.41 -12.27 -0.44
CA THR A 41 -14.66 -12.83 -0.93
C THR A 41 -15.61 -13.22 0.22
N ALA A 42 -15.09 -13.87 1.25
CA ALA A 42 -15.88 -14.27 2.41
C ALA A 42 -16.42 -13.05 3.19
N LEU A 43 -15.59 -12.02 3.40
CA LEU A 43 -15.97 -10.79 4.08
C LEU A 43 -16.98 -9.99 3.26
N HIS A 44 -16.82 -9.93 1.94
CA HIS A 44 -17.76 -9.27 1.04
C HIS A 44 -19.16 -9.92 1.10
N ARG A 45 -19.24 -11.26 1.07
CA ARG A 45 -20.51 -11.99 1.24
C ARG A 45 -21.21 -11.67 2.57
N LEU A 46 -20.45 -11.39 3.61
CA LEU A 46 -20.94 -10.99 4.92
C LEU A 46 -21.21 -9.47 5.01
N GLN A 47 -21.01 -8.73 3.93
CA GLN A 47 -21.12 -7.27 3.89
C GLN A 47 -20.24 -6.58 4.95
N ILE A 48 -19.05 -7.10 5.17
CA ILE A 48 -18.03 -6.51 6.04
C ILE A 48 -17.00 -5.81 5.14
N PRO A 49 -16.88 -4.48 5.21
CA PRO A 49 -15.90 -3.73 4.44
C PRO A 49 -14.48 -4.17 4.73
N VAL A 50 -13.66 -4.24 3.68
CA VAL A 50 -12.24 -4.61 3.77
C VAL A 50 -11.38 -3.40 3.42
N ILE A 51 -10.38 -3.12 4.27
CA ILE A 51 -9.29 -2.18 3.99
C ILE A 51 -8.04 -3.01 3.72
N THR A 52 -7.44 -2.81 2.57
CA THR A 52 -6.24 -3.55 2.16
C THR A 52 -4.98 -2.74 2.43
N HIS A 53 -3.96 -3.39 3.00
CA HIS A 53 -2.65 -2.79 3.18
C HIS A 53 -1.72 -3.19 2.03
N VAL A 54 -1.10 -2.20 1.40
CA VAL A 54 -0.06 -2.34 0.37
C VAL A 54 1.21 -1.65 0.87
N ILE A 55 2.36 -2.24 0.59
CA ILE A 55 3.66 -1.64 0.91
C ILE A 55 4.35 -1.22 -0.39
N LEU A 56 4.68 0.06 -0.50
CA LEU A 56 5.46 0.62 -1.59
C LEU A 56 6.95 0.62 -1.24
N GLY A 57 7.79 0.37 -2.24
CA GLY A 57 9.25 0.34 -2.08
C GLY A 57 9.80 -0.99 -1.58
N LEU A 58 9.09 -2.09 -1.76
CA LEU A 58 9.59 -3.43 -1.43
C LEU A 58 10.82 -3.78 -2.31
N PRO A 59 11.88 -4.39 -1.73
CA PRO A 59 13.10 -4.71 -2.46
C PRO A 59 12.83 -5.58 -3.69
N GLY A 60 13.38 -5.15 -4.83
CA GLY A 60 13.22 -5.84 -6.11
C GLY A 60 11.93 -5.55 -6.86
N GLU A 61 11.03 -4.72 -6.32
CA GLU A 61 9.84 -4.27 -7.04
C GLU A 61 10.10 -2.99 -7.83
N THR A 62 9.70 -3.01 -9.10
CA THR A 62 9.69 -1.84 -9.98
C THR A 62 8.41 -1.03 -9.80
N ALA A 63 8.37 0.22 -10.29
CA ALA A 63 7.15 1.03 -10.33
C ALA A 63 6.00 0.30 -11.05
N SER A 64 6.30 -0.39 -12.17
CA SER A 64 5.30 -1.19 -12.89
C SER A 64 4.71 -2.32 -12.03
N MET A 65 5.51 -3.00 -11.22
CA MET A 65 5.05 -4.05 -10.32
C MET A 65 4.14 -3.49 -9.22
N GLN A 66 4.46 -2.33 -8.67
CA GLN A 66 3.63 -1.66 -7.68
C GLN A 66 2.28 -1.25 -8.29
N LEU A 67 2.28 -0.72 -9.53
CA LEU A 67 1.04 -0.42 -10.26
C LEU A 67 0.22 -1.66 -10.58
N GLN A 68 0.84 -2.79 -10.92
CA GLN A 68 0.13 -4.06 -11.09
C GLN A 68 -0.61 -4.46 -9.83
N THR A 69 -0.03 -4.22 -8.64
CA THR A 69 -0.71 -4.46 -7.36
C THR A 69 -1.93 -3.54 -7.20
N ILE A 70 -1.84 -2.26 -7.59
CA ILE A 70 -2.98 -1.34 -7.55
C ILE A 70 -4.08 -1.78 -8.53
N SER A 71 -3.73 -2.07 -9.78
CA SER A 71 -4.69 -2.52 -10.80
C SER A 71 -5.38 -3.84 -10.43
N TYR A 72 -4.65 -4.74 -9.77
CA TYR A 72 -5.26 -5.96 -9.22
C TYR A 72 -6.33 -5.64 -8.17
N LEU A 73 -6.07 -4.68 -7.29
CA LEU A 73 -7.03 -4.30 -6.24
C LEU A 73 -8.31 -3.67 -6.81
N ASP A 74 -8.26 -3.07 -8.00
CA ASP A 74 -9.45 -2.57 -8.69
C ASP A 74 -10.46 -3.67 -9.05
N THR A 75 -9.99 -4.92 -9.18
CA THR A 75 -10.84 -6.09 -9.44
C THR A 75 -11.42 -6.71 -8.16
N GLN A 76 -10.96 -6.28 -6.99
CA GLN A 76 -11.36 -6.86 -5.72
C GLN A 76 -12.48 -6.04 -5.06
N PRO A 77 -13.42 -6.69 -4.37
CA PRO A 77 -14.51 -6.00 -3.66
C PRO A 77 -14.01 -5.42 -2.32
N ILE A 78 -13.01 -4.54 -2.39
CA ILE A 78 -12.47 -3.83 -1.23
C ILE A 78 -13.14 -2.46 -1.09
N TRP A 79 -13.22 -1.99 0.15
CA TRP A 79 -13.76 -0.66 0.47
C TRP A 79 -12.67 0.41 0.60
N GLY A 80 -11.49 0.01 1.08
CA GLY A 80 -10.44 1.00 1.33
C GLY A 80 -9.04 0.43 1.16
N ILE A 81 -8.07 1.35 1.11
CA ILE A 81 -6.65 1.04 0.95
C ILE A 81 -5.79 1.84 1.91
N LYS A 82 -4.70 1.25 2.37
CA LYS A 82 -3.57 1.92 3.02
C LYS A 82 -2.32 1.71 2.18
N LEU A 83 -1.82 2.77 1.57
CA LEU A 83 -0.51 2.78 0.92
C LEU A 83 0.54 3.09 1.99
N GLN A 84 1.40 2.13 2.25
CA GLN A 84 2.43 2.26 3.28
C GLN A 84 3.81 2.29 2.64
N LEU A 85 4.68 3.16 3.16
CA LEU A 85 6.10 3.17 2.82
C LEU A 85 6.79 2.00 3.53
N LEU A 86 7.66 1.30 2.82
CA LEU A 86 8.58 0.35 3.47
C LEU A 86 9.52 1.10 4.41
N HIS A 87 9.52 0.72 5.67
CA HIS A 87 10.50 1.16 6.67
C HIS A 87 11.48 0.02 6.96
N ILE A 88 12.75 0.31 6.86
CA ILE A 88 13.82 -0.63 7.21
C ILE A 88 14.24 -0.32 8.64
N LEU A 89 14.11 -1.32 9.51
CA LEU A 89 14.30 -1.16 10.95
C LEU A 89 15.51 -1.95 11.43
N LYS A 90 16.21 -1.44 12.44
CA LYS A 90 17.23 -2.15 13.20
C LYS A 90 16.66 -3.45 13.77
N ASP A 91 17.53 -4.38 14.02
CA ASP A 91 17.21 -5.66 14.66
C ASP A 91 16.19 -6.51 13.88
N THR A 92 16.08 -6.27 12.57
CA THR A 92 15.30 -7.08 11.63
C THR A 92 16.20 -7.72 10.57
N ASP A 93 15.76 -8.83 9.98
CA ASP A 93 16.52 -9.47 8.89
C ASP A 93 16.71 -8.53 7.71
N LEU A 94 15.71 -7.72 7.37
CA LEU A 94 15.83 -6.71 6.31
C LEU A 94 16.80 -5.58 6.71
N GLY A 95 16.83 -5.20 7.98
CA GLY A 95 17.81 -4.26 8.52
C GLY A 95 19.23 -4.75 8.33
N LEU A 96 19.51 -6.01 8.68
CA LEU A 96 20.82 -6.64 8.48
C LEU A 96 21.20 -6.72 7.00
N LEU A 97 20.26 -7.07 6.12
CA LEU A 97 20.49 -7.07 4.68
C LEU A 97 20.82 -5.67 4.15
N TYR A 98 20.09 -4.65 4.62
CA TYR A 98 20.33 -3.25 4.24
C TYR A 98 21.70 -2.75 4.71
N GLU A 99 22.12 -3.06 5.94
CA GLU A 99 23.43 -2.66 6.45
C GLU A 99 24.59 -3.28 5.65
N ASN A 100 24.41 -4.49 5.13
CA ASN A 100 25.42 -5.17 4.30
C ASN A 100 25.40 -4.74 2.83
N GLU A 101 24.20 -4.60 2.24
CA GLU A 101 24.01 -4.28 0.81
C GLU A 101 22.95 -3.15 0.64
N PRO A 102 23.22 -1.91 1.07
CA PRO A 102 22.22 -0.83 1.09
C PRO A 102 21.65 -0.50 -0.28
N TYR A 103 22.44 -0.62 -1.35
CA TYR A 103 21.97 -0.37 -2.73
C TYR A 103 21.00 -1.42 -3.25
N ARG A 104 20.95 -2.58 -2.64
CA ARG A 104 20.07 -3.68 -3.04
C ARG A 104 18.79 -3.75 -2.24
N TYR A 105 18.84 -3.41 -0.97
CA TYR A 105 17.75 -3.60 -0.03
C TYR A 105 17.19 -2.27 0.50
N HIS A 106 17.31 -1.18 -0.26
CA HIS A 106 16.75 0.11 0.12
C HIS A 106 15.24 0.21 -0.16
N SER A 107 14.60 1.16 0.50
CA SER A 107 13.28 1.67 0.16
C SER A 107 13.44 2.89 -0.79
N TYR A 108 12.47 3.80 -0.83
CA TYR A 108 12.62 5.06 -1.57
C TYR A 108 13.69 5.95 -0.93
N GLU A 109 14.71 6.32 -1.72
CA GLU A 109 15.82 7.15 -1.23
C GLU A 109 15.37 8.59 -0.97
N THR A 110 14.53 9.14 -1.85
CA THR A 110 14.04 10.52 -1.74
C THR A 110 12.53 10.55 -1.42
N LEU A 111 12.13 11.65 -0.80
CA LEU A 111 10.72 11.94 -0.56
C LEU A 111 9.97 12.13 -1.88
N GLU A 112 10.61 12.77 -2.85
CA GLU A 112 10.08 13.13 -4.15
C GLU A 112 9.73 11.88 -4.97
N ASP A 113 10.61 10.87 -4.98
CA ASP A 113 10.36 9.59 -5.66
C ASP A 113 9.18 8.84 -5.03
N TYR A 114 9.10 8.84 -3.70
CA TYR A 114 7.97 8.24 -3.00
C TYR A 114 6.66 8.94 -3.31
N VAL A 115 6.66 10.27 -3.23
CA VAL A 115 5.46 11.10 -3.52
C VAL A 115 5.01 10.89 -4.97
N SER A 116 5.94 10.86 -5.92
CA SER A 116 5.63 10.58 -7.33
C SER A 116 4.96 9.20 -7.50
N MET A 117 5.47 8.17 -6.81
CA MET A 117 4.87 6.84 -6.87
C MET A 117 3.49 6.78 -6.20
N VAL A 118 3.30 7.46 -5.06
CA VAL A 118 1.98 7.53 -4.40
C VAL A 118 0.96 8.23 -5.31
N ILE A 119 1.34 9.34 -5.94
CA ILE A 119 0.46 10.04 -6.91
C ILE A 119 0.09 9.10 -8.05
N LEU A 120 1.06 8.42 -8.64
CA LEU A 120 0.83 7.47 -9.72
C LEU A 120 -0.11 6.32 -9.31
N CYS A 121 0.05 5.81 -8.09
CA CYS A 121 -0.88 4.81 -7.53
C CYS A 121 -2.30 5.38 -7.38
N LEU A 122 -2.44 6.61 -6.87
CA LEU A 122 -3.74 7.25 -6.70
C LEU A 122 -4.42 7.52 -8.04
N GLU A 123 -3.69 7.98 -9.04
CA GLU A 123 -4.22 8.24 -10.38
C GLU A 123 -4.81 6.98 -11.04
N HIS A 124 -4.22 5.81 -10.79
CA HIS A 124 -4.70 4.54 -11.33
C HIS A 124 -5.73 3.85 -10.44
N LEU A 125 -5.82 4.21 -9.17
CA LEU A 125 -6.73 3.59 -8.23
C LEU A 125 -8.18 3.97 -8.53
N ARG A 126 -9.08 2.98 -8.52
CA ARG A 126 -10.53 3.18 -8.67
C ARG A 126 -11.04 4.28 -7.71
N PRO A 127 -11.83 5.26 -8.19
CA PRO A 127 -12.16 6.46 -7.41
C PRO A 127 -13.07 6.23 -6.20
N ASP A 128 -13.78 5.10 -6.13
CA ASP A 128 -14.66 4.74 -5.02
C ASP A 128 -13.94 4.07 -3.83
N ILE A 129 -12.65 3.70 -4.00
CA ILE A 129 -11.84 3.14 -2.92
C ILE A 129 -11.40 4.25 -1.96
N VAL A 130 -11.75 4.12 -0.68
CA VAL A 130 -11.37 5.09 0.36
C VAL A 130 -9.89 4.95 0.71
N VAL A 131 -9.14 6.02 0.58
CA VAL A 131 -7.71 6.05 0.97
C VAL A 131 -7.59 6.39 2.45
N HIS A 132 -7.22 5.40 3.27
CA HIS A 132 -7.10 5.54 4.72
C HIS A 132 -5.71 6.02 5.18
N ARG A 133 -4.68 5.75 4.38
CA ARG A 133 -3.30 6.10 4.72
C ARG A 133 -2.44 6.19 3.46
N LEU A 134 -1.52 7.17 3.47
CA LEU A 134 -0.58 7.44 2.37
C LEU A 134 0.90 7.38 2.78
N THR A 135 1.19 6.97 4.01
CA THR A 135 2.55 6.76 4.52
C THR A 135 2.50 5.85 5.75
N GLY A 136 3.65 5.34 6.17
CA GLY A 136 3.78 4.52 7.37
C GLY A 136 4.20 5.32 8.62
N ASP A 137 4.31 4.59 9.73
CA ASP A 137 4.93 5.05 10.98
C ASP A 137 6.07 4.11 11.34
N ALA A 138 7.21 4.66 11.73
CA ALA A 138 8.31 3.88 12.27
C ALA A 138 8.81 4.47 13.59
N PRO A 139 9.22 3.62 14.55
CA PRO A 139 9.90 4.10 15.75
C PRO A 139 11.22 4.79 15.35
N LYS A 140 11.40 6.04 15.76
CA LYS A 140 12.56 6.85 15.37
C LYS A 140 13.88 6.19 15.71
N GLU A 141 13.95 5.54 16.86
CA GLU A 141 15.17 4.91 17.40
C GLU A 141 15.57 3.65 16.62
N LEU A 142 14.61 3.03 15.94
CA LEU A 142 14.82 1.79 15.18
C LEU A 142 14.93 2.03 13.68
N LEU A 143 14.53 3.20 13.18
CA LEU A 143 14.51 3.46 11.74
C LEU A 143 15.94 3.58 11.18
N LEU A 144 16.24 2.74 10.18
CA LEU A 144 17.47 2.82 9.38
C LEU A 144 17.21 3.62 8.08
N SER A 145 16.10 3.35 7.41
CA SER A 145 15.77 3.98 6.12
C SER A 145 14.25 3.89 5.85
N PRO A 146 13.69 4.89 5.16
CA PRO A 146 14.27 6.18 4.82
C PRO A 146 14.04 7.21 5.95
N MET A 147 15.09 7.94 6.32
CA MET A 147 15.04 8.88 7.45
C MET A 147 14.10 10.08 7.23
N TRP A 148 13.89 10.50 5.99
CA TRP A 148 12.95 11.59 5.66
C TRP A 148 11.49 11.28 6.07
N SER A 149 11.15 10.01 6.19
CA SER A 149 9.79 9.56 6.55
C SER A 149 9.37 9.90 7.99
N LEU A 150 10.32 10.26 8.85
CA LEU A 150 10.05 10.73 10.22
C LEU A 150 9.26 12.05 10.25
N ASP A 151 9.37 12.87 9.20
CA ASP A 151 8.55 14.09 9.05
C ASP A 151 7.29 13.82 8.23
N LYS A 152 6.34 13.13 8.84
CA LYS A 152 5.04 12.84 8.21
C LYS A 152 4.32 14.07 7.68
N ARG A 153 4.41 15.18 8.39
CA ARG A 153 3.77 16.43 7.96
C ARG A 153 4.35 16.89 6.63
N LYS A 154 5.68 16.86 6.50
CA LYS A 154 6.37 17.18 5.25
C LYS A 154 5.92 16.25 4.13
N VAL A 155 5.87 14.92 4.38
CA VAL A 155 5.41 13.93 3.38
C VAL A 155 4.02 14.28 2.86
N LEU A 156 3.04 14.47 3.74
CA LEU A 156 1.66 14.77 3.35
C LEU A 156 1.52 16.14 2.68
N ASN A 157 2.23 17.15 3.17
CA ASN A 157 2.21 18.48 2.58
C ASN A 157 2.81 18.47 1.16
N THR A 158 3.93 17.77 0.96
CA THR A 158 4.55 17.63 -0.37
C THR A 158 3.60 16.90 -1.32
N LEU A 159 3.00 15.80 -0.88
CA LEU A 159 2.03 15.06 -1.69
C LEU A 159 0.85 15.95 -2.14
N HIS A 160 0.21 16.67 -1.21
CA HIS A 160 -0.90 17.56 -1.53
C HIS A 160 -0.47 18.71 -2.44
N HIS A 161 0.73 19.23 -2.25
CA HIS A 161 1.30 20.29 -3.09
C HIS A 161 1.50 19.81 -4.53
N GLU A 162 2.16 18.65 -4.71
CA GLU A 162 2.40 18.06 -6.02
C GLU A 162 1.09 17.71 -6.73
N MET A 163 0.14 17.10 -6.04
CA MET A 163 -1.18 16.83 -6.61
C MET A 163 -1.89 18.10 -7.09
N LYS A 164 -1.75 19.19 -6.35
CA LYS A 164 -2.34 20.49 -6.72
C LYS A 164 -1.64 21.11 -7.92
N ILE A 165 -0.29 21.10 -7.96
CA ILE A 165 0.48 21.67 -9.08
C ILE A 165 0.17 20.92 -10.38
N HIS A 166 0.09 19.59 -10.31
CA HIS A 166 -0.17 18.73 -11.46
C HIS A 166 -1.66 18.59 -11.79
N GLU A 167 -2.53 19.31 -11.06
CA GLU A 167 -4.00 19.25 -11.22
C GLU A 167 -4.53 17.81 -11.29
N THR A 168 -3.93 16.92 -10.44
CA THR A 168 -4.24 15.49 -10.45
C THR A 168 -5.07 15.06 -9.24
N TYR A 169 -5.77 13.92 -9.40
CA TYR A 169 -6.67 13.36 -8.40
C TYR A 169 -6.77 11.84 -8.51
N GLN A 170 -7.31 11.21 -7.49
CA GLN A 170 -7.55 9.76 -7.49
C GLN A 170 -8.45 9.36 -8.66
N GLY A 171 -8.03 8.35 -9.39
CA GLY A 171 -8.78 7.79 -10.52
C GLY A 171 -8.64 8.56 -11.84
N ARG A 172 -7.78 9.58 -11.93
CA ARG A 172 -7.58 10.34 -13.16
C ARG A 172 -7.14 9.44 -14.35
N LEU A 173 -6.38 8.41 -14.08
CA LEU A 173 -5.89 7.44 -15.06
C LEU A 173 -6.54 6.06 -14.91
N TYR A 174 -7.58 5.94 -14.08
CA TYR A 174 -8.32 4.70 -13.94
C TYR A 174 -9.07 4.39 -15.26
N ALA A 175 -8.69 3.30 -15.92
CA ALA A 175 -9.25 2.96 -17.22
C ALA A 175 -10.69 2.38 -17.16
N GLY A 176 -11.18 2.08 -15.95
CA GLY A 176 -12.42 1.33 -15.77
C GLY A 176 -12.27 -0.13 -16.21
N SER A 177 -13.02 -1.04 -15.60
CA SER A 177 -13.37 -2.27 -16.31
C SER A 177 -14.24 -1.83 -17.48
N ILE A 178 -13.82 -2.08 -18.73
CA ILE A 178 -14.72 -1.95 -19.87
C ILE A 178 -15.80 -2.99 -19.59
N ASP A 179 -16.92 -2.55 -19.01
CA ASP A 179 -18.14 -3.36 -19.01
C ASP A 179 -18.44 -3.61 -20.49
N THR A 180 -18.07 -4.78 -20.95
CA THR A 180 -18.55 -5.32 -22.20
C THR A 180 -20.05 -5.47 -22.05
N LEU A 181 -20.78 -4.46 -22.55
CA LEU A 181 -22.20 -4.50 -22.80
C LEU A 181 -22.52 -5.67 -23.76
#